data_05cc5d87690afb1c341ff5878fb2af41
#
_entry.id   05cc5d87690afb1c341ff5878fb2af41
#
_cell.length_a   1.000
_cell.length_b   1.000
_cell.length_c   1.000
_cell.angle_alpha   90.00
_cell.angle_beta   90.00
_cell.angle_gamma   90.00
#
_symmetry.space_group_name_H-M   'P 1'
#
loop_
_entity.id
_entity.type
_entity.pdbx_description
1 polymer ?
#
loop_
_entity_poly.entity_id
_entity_poly.type
_entity_poly.pdbx_seq_one_letter_code
_entity_poly.pdbx_strand_id
1 'polypeptide(L)'
;MRHTLRLLPASLLCLASAAAHAVAVPLPTKDATLNLQVFIQPQMQINENGSPNGTDASYDLFVRRTRLQVNGDLGSNFSYYFQVDNANFGKFGNYTGRMIVQDAWVAWGPFGTKGDNVLLLEGGLIFYPNSRFTITSSSNQPTVDSHPDMLRGFTAAVYPGTRTTGLQARGWFLDKKLGFRGGVYEGVQPGSTLPNVSTGLNPHRYPAFALFLNFDVIGSEEGSYLYQSIYFAKNPILSVSLAGTYQSQALRVVTGLSNQRSLTSTVFLDYPLSEQQELVFILGGYLYGNGTGSRDTGKGFSADLGFRYDFVRPYVSWEYFTSDDCPSDALPA
;
A
#
# COMPACT_ATOMS: atom_id res chain seq x y z
N MET A 1 33.66 12.93 -1.35
CA MET A 1 32.20 12.88 -1.50
C MET A 1 31.86 12.95 -2.98
N ARG A 2 31.62 11.82 -3.61
CA ARG A 2 31.11 11.76 -5.00
C ARG A 2 29.63 11.43 -4.91
N HIS A 3 28.78 12.41 -5.12
CA HIS A 3 27.35 12.23 -5.30
C HIS A 3 27.14 11.59 -6.68
N THR A 4 27.00 10.28 -6.71
CA THR A 4 26.47 9.60 -7.89
C THR A 4 24.97 9.81 -7.91
N LEU A 5 24.52 10.75 -8.73
CA LEU A 5 23.13 10.89 -9.11
C LEU A 5 22.74 9.60 -9.86
N ARG A 6 22.16 8.63 -9.20
CA ARG A 6 21.56 7.47 -9.87
C ARG A 6 20.25 7.92 -10.47
N LEU A 7 20.26 8.25 -11.74
CA LEU A 7 19.04 8.36 -12.52
C LEU A 7 18.37 6.99 -12.51
N LEU A 8 17.23 6.87 -11.85
CA LEU A 8 16.39 5.68 -11.91
C LEU A 8 15.96 5.47 -13.38
N PRO A 9 16.02 4.23 -13.89
CA PRO A 9 15.69 3.93 -15.28
C PRO A 9 14.26 4.35 -15.57
N ALA A 10 14.09 5.10 -16.64
CA ALA A 10 12.78 5.47 -17.15
C ALA A 10 12.01 4.21 -17.56
N SER A 11 11.03 3.79 -16.77
CA SER A 11 10.09 2.75 -17.15
C SER A 11 9.11 3.31 -18.17
N LEU A 12 9.36 3.03 -19.44
CA LEU A 12 8.50 3.48 -20.52
C LEU A 12 7.39 2.44 -20.78
N LEU A 13 6.19 2.91 -20.89
CA LEU A 13 4.94 2.32 -21.32
C LEU A 13 4.18 1.41 -20.35
N CYS A 14 3.24 2.00 -19.64
CA CYS A 14 2.03 1.28 -19.23
C CYS A 14 1.10 1.12 -20.43
N LEU A 15 1.01 -0.10 -20.98
CA LEU A 15 -0.10 -0.48 -21.84
C LEU A 15 -1.38 -0.43 -21.00
N ALA A 16 -2.42 0.12 -21.56
CA ALA A 16 -3.71 0.38 -20.94
C ALA A 16 -4.12 -0.70 -19.93
N SER A 17 -4.35 -0.32 -18.69
CA SER A 17 -5.08 -1.17 -17.77
C SER A 17 -6.46 -1.41 -18.37
N ALA A 18 -6.75 -2.66 -18.75
CA ALA A 18 -8.11 -3.02 -19.11
C ALA A 18 -9.02 -2.65 -17.94
N ALA A 19 -10.01 -1.81 -18.19
CA ALA A 19 -10.97 -1.42 -17.19
C ALA A 19 -11.61 -2.69 -16.61
N ALA A 20 -11.37 -2.94 -15.33
CA ALA A 20 -11.96 -4.07 -14.65
C ALA A 20 -13.46 -3.78 -14.50
N HIS A 21 -14.29 -4.43 -15.28
CA HIS A 21 -15.73 -4.38 -15.11
C HIS A 21 -16.14 -5.35 -14.02
N ALA A 22 -16.72 -4.83 -12.93
CA ALA A 22 -17.38 -5.66 -11.96
C ALA A 22 -18.70 -6.20 -12.55
N VAL A 23 -18.89 -7.51 -12.52
CA VAL A 23 -20.14 -8.14 -12.88
C VAL A 23 -20.91 -8.40 -11.61
N ALA A 24 -22.08 -7.78 -11.49
CA ALA A 24 -23.01 -8.09 -10.42
C ALA A 24 -23.68 -9.44 -10.71
N VAL A 25 -23.53 -10.39 -9.80
CA VAL A 25 -24.17 -11.71 -9.90
C VAL A 25 -25.53 -11.61 -9.24
N PRO A 26 -26.63 -11.89 -9.95
CA PRO A 26 -27.95 -11.86 -9.36
C PRO A 26 -28.08 -12.96 -8.29
N LEU A 27 -28.48 -12.57 -7.09
CA LEU A 27 -28.74 -13.50 -5.98
C LEU A 27 -30.22 -13.68 -5.76
N PRO A 28 -30.66 -14.84 -5.23
CA PRO A 28 -32.07 -15.10 -4.96
C PRO A 28 -32.67 -14.17 -3.90
N THR A 29 -31.84 -13.55 -3.06
CA THR A 29 -32.26 -12.63 -1.99
C THR A 29 -32.00 -11.19 -2.41
N LYS A 30 -32.96 -10.30 -2.18
CA LYS A 30 -32.82 -8.86 -2.49
C LYS A 30 -31.82 -8.12 -1.58
N ASP A 31 -31.52 -8.71 -0.43
CA ASP A 31 -30.70 -8.10 0.63
C ASP A 31 -29.23 -8.53 0.56
N ALA A 32 -28.83 -9.28 -0.45
CA ALA A 32 -27.45 -9.68 -0.65
C ALA A 32 -26.94 -9.24 -2.03
N THR A 33 -25.71 -8.81 -2.09
CA THR A 33 -25.00 -8.48 -3.33
C THR A 33 -23.75 -9.30 -3.46
N LEU A 34 -23.41 -9.70 -4.68
CA LEU A 34 -22.15 -10.34 -5.02
C LEU A 34 -21.62 -9.72 -6.31
N ASN A 35 -20.42 -9.14 -6.21
CA ASN A 35 -19.71 -8.59 -7.35
C ASN A 35 -18.48 -9.44 -7.63
N LEU A 36 -18.30 -9.84 -8.86
CA LEU A 36 -17.13 -10.55 -9.36
C LEU A 36 -16.32 -9.60 -10.23
N GLN A 37 -15.03 -9.50 -9.98
CA GLN A 37 -14.13 -8.66 -10.75
C GLN A 37 -12.84 -9.39 -11.08
N VAL A 38 -12.41 -9.27 -12.34
CA VAL A 38 -11.11 -9.75 -12.81
C VAL A 38 -10.26 -8.56 -13.20
N PHE A 39 -9.01 -8.54 -12.75
CA PHE A 39 -8.04 -7.52 -13.11
C PHE A 39 -6.77 -8.17 -13.65
N ILE A 40 -6.34 -7.76 -14.84
CA ILE A 40 -5.12 -8.22 -15.49
C ILE A 40 -4.30 -6.99 -15.88
N GLN A 41 -3.04 -6.93 -15.46
CA GLN A 41 -2.12 -5.84 -15.76
C GLN A 41 -0.88 -6.38 -16.47
N PRO A 42 -0.81 -6.31 -17.81
CA PRO A 42 0.44 -6.53 -18.52
C PRO A 42 1.41 -5.40 -18.26
N GLN A 43 2.68 -5.70 -18.21
CA GLN A 43 3.77 -4.74 -18.02
C GLN A 43 4.94 -5.06 -18.91
N MET A 44 5.53 -4.01 -19.48
CA MET A 44 6.83 -4.02 -20.13
C MET A 44 7.81 -3.25 -19.27
N GLN A 45 8.99 -3.80 -19.06
CA GLN A 45 10.06 -3.19 -18.28
C GLN A 45 11.38 -3.26 -19.05
N ILE A 46 12.13 -2.16 -19.05
CA ILE A 46 13.50 -2.11 -19.53
C ILE A 46 14.36 -1.66 -18.35
N ASN A 47 15.36 -2.46 -18.00
CA ASN A 47 16.31 -2.12 -16.94
C ASN A 47 17.67 -1.94 -17.53
N GLU A 48 18.29 -0.79 -17.29
CA GLU A 48 19.68 -0.55 -17.59
C GLU A 48 20.57 -1.52 -16.77
N ASN A 49 21.55 -2.14 -17.42
CA ASN A 49 22.44 -3.13 -16.80
C ASN A 49 21.70 -4.32 -16.12
N GLY A 50 20.46 -4.58 -16.52
CA GLY A 50 19.62 -5.64 -15.94
C GLY A 50 19.81 -7.02 -16.59
N SER A 51 20.64 -7.11 -17.63
CA SER A 51 20.97 -8.35 -18.32
C SER A 51 21.83 -9.26 -17.43
N PRO A 52 21.81 -10.59 -17.61
CA PRO A 52 22.63 -11.51 -16.82
C PRO A 52 24.14 -11.26 -16.87
N ASN A 53 24.64 -10.59 -17.92
CA ASN A 53 26.03 -10.17 -18.02
C ASN A 53 26.36 -8.92 -17.17
N GLY A 54 25.34 -8.25 -16.60
CA GLY A 54 25.50 -7.07 -15.75
C GLY A 54 25.83 -5.76 -16.46
N THR A 55 25.94 -5.75 -17.79
CA THR A 55 26.37 -4.57 -18.58
C THR A 55 25.35 -4.08 -19.58
N ASP A 56 24.49 -4.99 -20.07
CA ASP A 56 23.51 -4.68 -21.09
C ASP A 56 22.13 -4.43 -20.49
N ALA A 57 21.28 -3.70 -21.20
CA ALA A 57 19.90 -3.52 -20.80
C ALA A 57 19.13 -4.84 -20.91
N SER A 58 18.28 -5.13 -19.91
CA SER A 58 17.31 -6.22 -20.00
C SER A 58 15.96 -5.69 -20.44
N TYR A 59 15.26 -6.54 -21.19
CA TYR A 59 13.88 -6.34 -21.61
C TYR A 59 13.01 -7.45 -21.03
N ASP A 60 11.91 -7.08 -20.42
CA ASP A 60 11.00 -8.03 -19.78
C ASP A 60 9.54 -7.67 -20.10
N LEU A 61 8.78 -8.64 -20.54
CA LEU A 61 7.34 -8.52 -20.80
C LEU A 61 6.62 -9.58 -19.97
N PHE A 62 5.77 -9.17 -19.06
CA PHE A 62 5.14 -10.08 -18.10
C PHE A 62 3.78 -9.58 -17.64
N VAL A 63 3.04 -10.43 -16.94
CA VAL A 63 1.81 -10.03 -16.27
C VAL A 63 2.13 -9.61 -14.83
N ARG A 64 2.07 -8.32 -14.57
CA ARG A 64 2.42 -7.74 -13.26
C ARG A 64 1.43 -8.16 -12.18
N ARG A 65 0.13 -8.21 -12.51
CA ARG A 65 -0.95 -8.61 -11.60
C ARG A 65 -2.04 -9.36 -12.33
N THR A 66 -2.49 -10.43 -11.71
CA THR A 66 -3.72 -11.13 -12.11
C THR A 66 -4.54 -11.35 -10.87
N ARG A 67 -5.67 -10.65 -10.75
CA ARG A 67 -6.53 -10.66 -9.57
C ARG A 67 -7.91 -11.15 -9.88
N LEU A 68 -8.42 -11.95 -8.98
CA LEU A 68 -9.84 -12.29 -8.91
C LEU A 68 -10.36 -11.76 -7.57
N GLN A 69 -11.41 -10.94 -7.64
CA GLN A 69 -12.03 -10.30 -6.48
C GLN A 69 -13.49 -10.72 -6.41
N VAL A 70 -13.94 -10.98 -5.20
CA VAL A 70 -15.33 -11.22 -4.84
C VAL A 70 -15.67 -10.33 -3.68
N ASN A 71 -16.69 -9.50 -3.81
CA ASN A 71 -17.13 -8.62 -2.74
C ASN A 71 -18.64 -8.41 -2.78
N GLY A 72 -19.19 -7.93 -1.68
CA GLY A 72 -20.61 -7.62 -1.59
C GLY A 72 -21.07 -7.29 -0.19
N ASP A 73 -22.38 -7.12 -0.08
CA ASP A 73 -23.09 -6.87 1.16
C ASP A 73 -24.03 -8.03 1.50
N LEU A 74 -24.23 -8.28 2.79
CA LEU A 74 -25.23 -9.20 3.33
C LEU A 74 -26.17 -8.39 4.24
N GLY A 75 -27.31 -8.00 3.70
CA GLY A 75 -28.19 -7.03 4.34
C GLY A 75 -27.58 -5.62 4.37
N SER A 76 -28.05 -4.80 5.30
CA SER A 76 -27.59 -3.41 5.46
C SER A 76 -26.35 -3.27 6.35
N ASN A 77 -25.99 -4.31 7.09
CA ASN A 77 -25.04 -4.22 8.19
C ASN A 77 -23.75 -5.02 7.99
N PHE A 78 -23.70 -5.93 7.02
CA PHE A 78 -22.50 -6.73 6.77
C PHE A 78 -22.00 -6.51 5.38
N SER A 79 -20.67 -6.46 5.24
CA SER A 79 -19.97 -6.51 3.96
C SER A 79 -18.83 -7.49 4.02
N TYR A 80 -18.41 -8.00 2.86
CA TYR A 80 -17.31 -8.94 2.74
C TYR A 80 -16.47 -8.65 1.52
N TYR A 81 -15.22 -9.06 1.58
CA TYR A 81 -14.27 -8.93 0.48
C TYR A 81 -13.28 -10.09 0.48
N PHE A 82 -13.06 -10.67 -0.68
CA PHE A 82 -12.08 -11.71 -0.89
C PHE A 82 -11.33 -11.43 -2.19
N GLN A 83 -10.00 -11.52 -2.15
CA GLN A 83 -9.15 -11.33 -3.31
C GLN A 83 -8.00 -12.33 -3.32
N VAL A 84 -7.78 -12.93 -4.49
CA VAL A 84 -6.54 -13.65 -4.80
C VAL A 84 -5.74 -12.91 -5.84
N ASP A 85 -4.42 -13.01 -5.77
CA ASP A 85 -3.49 -12.37 -6.70
C ASP A 85 -2.39 -13.33 -7.13
N ASN A 86 -2.02 -13.26 -8.40
CA ASN A 86 -0.79 -13.82 -8.94
C ASN A 86 0.04 -12.69 -9.52
N ALA A 87 1.13 -12.37 -8.85
CA ALA A 87 1.98 -11.26 -9.21
C ALA A 87 3.22 -11.73 -10.00
N ASN A 88 3.64 -10.90 -10.98
CA ASN A 88 4.87 -11.08 -11.76
C ASN A 88 4.95 -12.40 -12.56
N PHE A 89 3.81 -12.87 -13.05
CA PHE A 89 3.79 -14.08 -13.89
C PHE A 89 4.52 -13.84 -15.22
N GLY A 90 5.53 -14.64 -15.49
CA GLY A 90 6.39 -14.53 -16.66
C GLY A 90 7.59 -13.59 -16.49
N LYS A 91 7.73 -12.87 -15.37
CA LYS A 91 8.87 -11.98 -15.12
C LYS A 91 10.17 -12.80 -15.07
N PHE A 92 11.19 -12.35 -15.83
CA PHE A 92 12.46 -13.07 -16.02
C PHE A 92 12.30 -14.53 -16.47
N GLY A 93 11.24 -14.80 -17.29
CA GLY A 93 10.94 -16.16 -17.76
C GLY A 93 10.36 -17.09 -16.69
N ASN A 94 9.98 -16.58 -15.52
CA ASN A 94 9.37 -17.39 -14.47
C ASN A 94 7.85 -17.51 -14.68
N TYR A 95 7.41 -18.63 -15.23
CA TYR A 95 6.00 -18.95 -15.47
C TYR A 95 5.38 -19.80 -14.35
N THR A 96 6.05 -19.96 -13.21
CA THR A 96 5.46 -20.63 -12.04
C THR A 96 4.46 -19.70 -11.38
N GLY A 97 3.19 -19.85 -11.73
CA GLY A 97 2.10 -19.09 -11.13
C GLY A 97 1.82 -19.55 -9.70
N ARG A 98 1.76 -18.62 -8.76
CA ARG A 98 1.30 -18.86 -7.40
C ARG A 98 0.19 -17.90 -7.05
N MET A 99 -1.03 -18.43 -6.97
CA MET A 99 -2.16 -17.65 -6.44
C MET A 99 -2.03 -17.56 -4.91
N ILE A 100 -2.04 -16.35 -4.40
CA ILE A 100 -2.07 -16.09 -2.96
C ILE A 100 -3.37 -15.40 -2.58
N VAL A 101 -3.91 -15.72 -1.42
CA VAL A 101 -4.98 -14.92 -0.82
C VAL A 101 -4.38 -13.60 -0.40
N GLN A 102 -4.83 -12.51 -1.00
CA GLN A 102 -4.29 -11.18 -0.72
C GLN A 102 -5.16 -10.42 0.27
N ASP A 103 -6.47 -10.53 0.16
CA ASP A 103 -7.45 -9.96 1.09
C ASP A 103 -8.54 -10.98 1.39
N ALA A 104 -8.96 -11.09 2.65
CA ALA A 104 -10.07 -11.94 3.07
C ALA A 104 -10.64 -11.40 4.39
N TRP A 105 -11.71 -10.62 4.32
CA TRP A 105 -12.28 -9.98 5.49
C TRP A 105 -13.79 -9.88 5.44
N VAL A 106 -14.36 -9.74 6.62
CA VAL A 106 -15.77 -9.39 6.84
C VAL A 106 -15.82 -8.13 7.68
N ALA A 107 -16.86 -7.32 7.47
CA ALA A 107 -17.12 -6.11 8.22
C ALA A 107 -18.57 -6.08 8.68
N TRP A 108 -18.76 -5.60 9.90
CA TRP A 108 -20.07 -5.32 10.49
C TRP A 108 -20.19 -3.83 10.77
N GLY A 109 -21.23 -3.22 10.21
CA GLY A 109 -21.62 -1.83 10.46
C GLY A 109 -22.80 -1.77 11.42
N PRO A 110 -22.63 -1.47 12.70
CA PRO A 110 -23.74 -1.42 13.66
C PRO A 110 -24.82 -0.40 13.28
N PHE A 111 -24.45 0.61 12.51
CA PHE A 111 -25.36 1.67 12.03
C PHE A 111 -25.56 1.62 10.50
N GLY A 112 -25.18 0.49 9.87
CA GLY A 112 -25.15 0.32 8.42
C GLY A 112 -23.74 0.45 7.84
N THR A 113 -23.59 -0.04 6.61
CA THR A 113 -22.30 -0.04 5.88
C THR A 113 -22.14 1.16 4.97
N LYS A 114 -23.16 1.98 4.81
CA LYS A 114 -23.23 3.12 3.88
C LYS A 114 -23.76 4.37 4.57
N GLY A 115 -23.36 5.54 4.11
CA GLY A 115 -23.80 6.83 4.63
C GLY A 115 -22.66 7.83 4.75
N ASP A 116 -22.98 9.01 5.29
CA ASP A 116 -22.00 10.09 5.48
C ASP A 116 -21.20 9.93 6.78
N ASN A 117 -21.73 9.16 7.72
CA ASN A 117 -21.04 8.77 8.95
C ASN A 117 -21.17 7.25 9.11
N VAL A 118 -20.06 6.54 9.12
CA VAL A 118 -20.02 5.07 9.14
C VAL A 118 -18.98 4.58 10.12
N LEU A 119 -19.33 3.56 10.87
CA LEU A 119 -18.44 2.76 11.69
C LEU A 119 -18.52 1.31 11.26
N LEU A 120 -17.41 0.72 10.88
CA LEU A 120 -17.27 -0.68 10.51
C LEU A 120 -16.31 -1.37 11.47
N LEU A 121 -16.69 -2.53 11.98
CA LEU A 121 -15.82 -3.43 12.71
C LEU A 121 -15.42 -4.55 11.75
N GLU A 122 -14.14 -4.63 11.42
CA GLU A 122 -13.61 -5.54 10.40
C GLU A 122 -12.69 -6.58 11.01
N GLY A 123 -12.75 -7.80 10.50
CA GLY A 123 -11.85 -8.88 10.89
C GLY A 123 -11.44 -9.74 9.71
N GLY A 124 -10.20 -10.21 9.73
CA GLY A 124 -9.63 -11.06 8.69
C GLY A 124 -8.25 -10.66 8.24
N LEU A 125 -7.90 -11.01 7.00
CA LEU A 125 -6.68 -10.55 6.33
C LEU A 125 -6.96 -9.20 5.69
N ILE A 126 -6.46 -8.15 6.32
CA ILE A 126 -6.79 -6.74 6.04
C ILE A 126 -5.53 -5.93 5.83
N PHE A 127 -5.68 -4.76 5.23
CA PHE A 127 -4.59 -3.80 5.13
C PHE A 127 -4.14 -3.32 6.51
N TYR A 128 -2.84 -3.30 6.72
CA TYR A 128 -2.24 -2.70 7.89
C TYR A 128 -2.09 -1.19 7.67
N PRO A 129 -2.75 -0.34 8.46
CA PRO A 129 -2.86 1.08 8.18
C PRO A 129 -1.64 1.87 8.68
N ASN A 130 -0.46 1.57 8.14
CA ASN A 130 0.80 2.21 8.48
C ASN A 130 0.98 3.58 7.82
N SER A 131 0.41 3.77 6.64
CA SER A 131 0.47 5.02 5.89
C SER A 131 -0.66 5.08 4.86
N ARG A 132 -0.90 6.24 4.28
CA ARG A 132 -1.81 6.36 3.15
C ARG A 132 -1.38 5.49 1.98
N PHE A 133 -0.07 5.38 1.72
CA PHE A 133 0.46 4.55 0.65
C PHE A 133 0.17 3.06 0.84
N THR A 134 0.26 2.54 2.06
CA THR A 134 0.00 1.11 2.34
C THR A 134 -1.45 0.72 2.16
N ILE A 135 -2.38 1.66 2.31
CA ILE A 135 -3.82 1.48 2.15
C ILE A 135 -4.36 2.10 0.85
N THR A 136 -3.48 2.44 -0.09
CA THR A 136 -3.84 2.87 -1.45
C THR A 136 -3.91 1.66 -2.38
N SER A 137 -4.90 1.65 -3.26
CA SER A 137 -5.02 0.61 -4.28
C SER A 137 -3.79 0.61 -5.18
N SER A 138 -3.12 -0.53 -5.26
CA SER A 138 -1.94 -0.69 -6.12
C SER A 138 -2.24 -0.61 -7.63
N SER A 139 -3.50 -0.67 -8.04
CA SER A 139 -3.93 -0.43 -9.42
C SER A 139 -4.08 1.06 -9.75
N ASN A 140 -4.15 1.92 -8.70
CA ASN A 140 -4.36 3.35 -8.83
C ASN A 140 -3.21 4.16 -8.24
N GLN A 141 -2.05 3.54 -8.03
CA GLN A 141 -0.84 4.27 -7.66
C GLN A 141 -0.28 5.00 -8.89
N PRO A 142 0.31 6.19 -8.74
CA PRO A 142 0.95 6.89 -9.85
C PRO A 142 2.18 6.12 -10.33
N THR A 143 2.85 5.44 -9.42
CA THR A 143 3.98 4.55 -9.69
C THR A 143 3.52 3.13 -9.98
N VAL A 144 4.29 2.39 -10.77
CA VAL A 144 4.03 0.96 -11.01
C VAL A 144 4.16 0.15 -9.71
N ASP A 145 5.08 0.57 -8.85
CA ASP A 145 5.35 -0.01 -7.53
C ASP A 145 5.35 1.09 -6.45
N SER A 146 5.03 0.70 -5.23
CA SER A 146 5.08 1.60 -4.07
C SER A 146 6.53 2.00 -3.74
N HIS A 147 6.70 3.13 -3.09
CA HIS A 147 8.00 3.61 -2.62
C HIS A 147 8.69 2.59 -1.72
N PRO A 148 9.87 2.07 -2.09
CA PRO A 148 10.54 1.02 -1.34
C PRO A 148 10.90 1.44 0.09
N ASP A 149 11.37 2.66 0.29
CA ASP A 149 11.83 3.11 1.59
C ASP A 149 10.66 3.46 2.53
N MET A 150 9.54 3.97 2.03
CA MET A 150 8.30 4.09 2.81
C MET A 150 7.77 2.76 3.32
N LEU A 151 8.09 1.70 2.61
CA LEU A 151 7.67 0.36 2.97
C LEU A 151 8.74 -0.41 3.75
N ARG A 152 10.01 0.05 3.70
CA ARG A 152 11.19 -0.70 4.17
C ARG A 152 11.14 -1.06 5.66
N GLY A 153 10.75 -0.13 6.50
CA GLY A 153 10.65 -0.37 7.95
C GLY A 153 9.48 -1.24 8.36
N PHE A 154 8.75 -1.74 7.40
CA PHE A 154 7.42 -2.23 7.65
C PHE A 154 7.04 -3.50 6.88
N THR A 155 7.18 -3.51 5.56
CA THR A 155 6.69 -4.60 4.70
C THR A 155 7.52 -5.86 4.76
N ALA A 156 8.79 -5.76 5.10
CA ALA A 156 9.64 -6.94 5.23
C ALA A 156 9.21 -7.83 6.42
N ALA A 157 8.48 -7.27 7.39
CA ALA A 157 8.05 -7.94 8.61
C ALA A 157 6.58 -8.35 8.59
N VAL A 158 5.81 -7.88 7.63
CA VAL A 158 4.38 -8.16 7.51
C VAL A 158 4.12 -9.04 6.30
N TYR A 159 2.96 -9.63 6.23
CA TYR A 159 2.53 -10.47 5.11
C TYR A 159 2.71 -9.74 3.76
N PRO A 160 3.07 -10.45 2.68
CA PRO A 160 3.28 -9.85 1.38
C PRO A 160 2.14 -8.92 0.95
N GLY A 161 2.49 -7.70 0.52
CA GLY A 161 1.52 -6.74 0.00
C GLY A 161 0.83 -5.90 1.07
N THR A 162 1.48 -5.63 2.21
CA THR A 162 0.99 -4.70 3.26
C THR A 162 -0.27 -5.16 4.01
N ARG A 163 -0.55 -6.47 4.03
CA ARG A 163 -1.67 -7.07 4.76
C ARG A 163 -1.20 -7.78 6.01
N THR A 164 -2.11 -7.91 6.94
CA THR A 164 -1.93 -8.72 8.14
C THR A 164 -3.29 -9.19 8.66
N THR A 165 -3.29 -10.29 9.39
CA THR A 165 -4.51 -10.73 10.09
C THR A 165 -4.74 -9.81 11.27
N GLY A 166 -5.98 -9.39 11.48
CA GLY A 166 -6.32 -8.49 12.57
C GLY A 166 -7.80 -8.19 12.72
N LEU A 167 -8.06 -7.36 13.72
CA LEU A 167 -9.37 -6.76 13.99
C LEU A 167 -9.20 -5.25 14.03
N GLN A 168 -10.00 -4.54 13.26
CA GLN A 168 -9.96 -3.07 13.21
C GLN A 168 -11.35 -2.44 13.26
N ALA A 169 -11.39 -1.22 13.77
CA ALA A 169 -12.46 -0.30 13.53
C ALA A 169 -12.06 0.63 12.38
N ARG A 170 -12.92 0.77 11.38
CA ARG A 170 -12.75 1.68 10.25
C ARG A 170 -14.01 2.48 10.02
N GLY A 171 -13.88 3.69 9.54
CA GLY A 171 -15.03 4.48 9.18
C GLY A 171 -14.68 5.89 8.78
N TRP A 172 -15.74 6.68 8.69
CA TRP A 172 -15.64 8.10 8.41
C TRP A 172 -16.77 8.85 9.13
N PHE A 173 -16.48 10.10 9.50
CA PHE A 173 -17.35 11.01 10.20
C PHE A 173 -17.25 12.41 9.62
N LEU A 174 -18.04 13.35 10.15
CA LEU A 174 -18.08 14.74 9.73
C LEU A 174 -18.36 14.86 8.22
N ASP A 175 -19.41 14.19 7.77
CA ASP A 175 -19.80 14.15 6.36
C ASP A 175 -18.65 13.70 5.46
N LYS A 176 -18.03 12.59 5.83
CA LYS A 176 -16.86 11.95 5.19
C LYS A 176 -15.54 12.75 5.27
N LYS A 177 -15.50 13.87 6.00
CA LYS A 177 -14.27 14.68 6.13
C LYS A 177 -13.19 14.01 6.97
N LEU A 178 -13.55 13.20 7.95
CA LEU A 178 -12.63 12.50 8.81
C LEU A 178 -12.72 11.00 8.59
N GLY A 179 -11.73 10.43 7.93
CA GLY A 179 -11.52 8.99 7.81
C GLY A 179 -10.63 8.45 8.93
N PHE A 180 -10.90 7.26 9.42
CA PHE A 180 -10.05 6.61 10.41
C PHE A 180 -9.99 5.09 10.20
N ARG A 181 -8.89 4.48 10.63
CA ARG A 181 -8.70 3.04 10.80
C ARG A 181 -7.81 2.81 12.00
N GLY A 182 -8.17 1.87 12.86
CA GLY A 182 -7.34 1.54 14.00
C GLY A 182 -7.72 0.19 14.57
N GLY A 183 -6.72 -0.54 15.08
CA GLY A 183 -6.99 -1.89 15.55
C GLY A 183 -5.78 -2.61 16.09
N VAL A 184 -5.99 -3.91 16.26
CA VAL A 184 -5.03 -4.90 16.75
C VAL A 184 -4.75 -5.90 15.66
N TYR A 185 -3.48 -6.17 15.41
CA TYR A 185 -3.01 -6.95 14.29
C TYR A 185 -1.96 -7.95 14.73
N GLU A 186 -1.75 -8.98 13.91
CA GLU A 186 -0.65 -9.90 14.13
C GLU A 186 0.72 -9.23 13.92
N GLY A 187 0.81 -8.31 12.94
CA GLY A 187 2.03 -7.52 12.68
C GLY A 187 3.20 -8.39 12.24
N VAL A 188 4.36 -8.17 12.86
CA VAL A 188 5.57 -8.98 12.64
C VAL A 188 5.32 -10.39 13.11
N GLN A 189 5.46 -11.36 12.20
CA GLN A 189 5.19 -12.75 12.51
C GLN A 189 6.38 -13.45 13.16
N PRO A 190 6.13 -14.40 14.08
CA PRO A 190 7.19 -15.21 14.68
C PRO A 190 7.96 -15.99 13.61
N GLY A 191 9.28 -16.00 13.72
CA GLY A 191 10.13 -16.76 12.81
C GLY A 191 10.25 -16.20 11.40
N SER A 192 9.70 -15.04 11.10
CA SER A 192 9.95 -14.33 9.85
C SER A 192 11.44 -13.99 9.75
N THR A 193 12.06 -14.36 8.65
CA THR A 193 13.43 -13.97 8.35
C THR A 193 13.41 -12.72 7.49
N LEU A 194 13.90 -11.63 8.04
CA LEU A 194 14.24 -10.46 7.23
C LEU A 194 15.62 -10.68 6.60
N PRO A 195 15.85 -10.22 5.37
CA PRO A 195 17.20 -10.14 4.86
C PRO A 195 18.07 -9.36 5.86
N ASN A 196 19.11 -9.98 6.36
CA ASN A 196 20.06 -9.41 7.33
C ASN A 196 19.59 -9.27 8.80
N VAL A 197 18.49 -9.87 9.20
CA VAL A 197 18.11 -9.98 10.62
C VAL A 197 18.15 -11.46 11.05
N SER A 198 18.86 -11.74 12.13
CA SER A 198 18.94 -13.11 12.68
C SER A 198 17.57 -13.64 13.11
N THR A 199 17.40 -14.94 13.01
CA THR A 199 16.20 -15.69 13.41
C THR A 199 15.63 -15.27 14.76
N GLY A 200 14.32 -15.11 14.85
CA GLY A 200 13.63 -14.88 16.13
C GLY A 200 12.85 -13.60 16.25
N LEU A 201 12.28 -13.11 15.14
CA LEU A 201 11.33 -12.00 15.18
C LEU A 201 10.10 -12.36 16.03
N ASN A 202 9.58 -11.37 16.74
CA ASN A 202 8.41 -11.44 17.60
C ASN A 202 8.31 -12.76 18.43
N PRO A 203 9.34 -13.09 19.25
CA PRO A 203 9.40 -14.35 19.95
C PRO A 203 8.28 -14.53 20.98
N HIS A 204 7.70 -13.44 21.43
CA HIS A 204 6.61 -13.42 22.42
C HIS A 204 5.22 -13.38 21.78
N ARG A 205 5.13 -13.25 20.45
CA ARG A 205 3.86 -13.09 19.71
C ARG A 205 3.00 -11.93 20.21
N TYR A 206 3.63 -10.84 20.63
CA TYR A 206 2.87 -9.64 20.99
C TYR A 206 2.14 -9.07 19.79
N PRO A 207 0.90 -8.60 19.97
CA PRO A 207 0.15 -7.99 18.88
C PRO A 207 0.74 -6.64 18.49
N ALA A 208 0.50 -6.25 17.26
CA ALA A 208 0.76 -4.92 16.75
C ALA A 208 -0.50 -4.05 16.90
N PHE A 209 -0.30 -2.77 17.12
CA PHE A 209 -1.33 -1.75 17.14
C PHE A 209 -1.05 -0.75 16.02
N ALA A 210 -2.10 -0.31 15.34
CA ALA A 210 -1.98 0.74 14.33
C ALA A 210 -3.20 1.66 14.39
N LEU A 211 -2.95 2.94 14.09
CA LEU A 211 -3.98 3.96 13.92
C LEU A 211 -3.61 4.80 12.70
N PHE A 212 -4.60 5.03 11.84
CA PHE A 212 -4.54 5.93 10.70
C PHE A 212 -5.71 6.89 10.77
N LEU A 213 -5.42 8.16 10.54
CA LEU A 213 -6.39 9.25 10.43
C LEU A 213 -6.18 9.96 9.11
N ASN A 214 -7.27 10.33 8.44
CA ASN A 214 -7.26 11.15 7.23
C ASN A 214 -8.26 12.29 7.41
N PHE A 215 -7.86 13.49 7.10
CA PHE A 215 -8.72 14.67 7.14
C PHE A 215 -8.76 15.34 5.77
N ASP A 216 -9.96 15.39 5.19
CA ASP A 216 -10.24 16.03 3.92
C ASP A 216 -10.47 17.54 4.12
N VAL A 217 -9.45 18.33 3.83
CA VAL A 217 -9.47 19.80 3.96
C VAL A 217 -10.36 20.41 2.88
N ILE A 218 -10.21 19.94 1.63
CA ILE A 218 -11.00 20.35 0.46
C ILE A 218 -11.51 19.08 -0.21
N GLY A 219 -12.75 19.10 -0.65
CA GLY A 219 -13.36 17.93 -1.29
C GLY A 219 -13.58 16.77 -0.32
N SER A 220 -13.65 15.56 -0.83
CA SER A 220 -13.70 14.32 -0.05
C SER A 220 -13.11 13.14 -0.83
N GLU A 221 -12.34 12.31 -0.17
CA GLU A 221 -11.83 11.04 -0.70
C GLU A 221 -12.87 9.90 -0.62
N GLU A 222 -14.11 10.22 -0.30
CA GLU A 222 -15.28 9.32 -0.34
C GLU A 222 -15.16 8.00 0.43
N GLY A 223 -14.57 7.95 1.59
CA GLY A 223 -14.71 6.86 2.56
C GLY A 223 -14.60 5.43 1.99
N SER A 224 -13.79 5.20 0.97
CA SER A 224 -13.64 3.87 0.36
C SER A 224 -12.80 2.93 1.22
N TYR A 225 -12.85 1.61 0.92
CA TYR A 225 -11.95 0.64 1.56
C TYR A 225 -10.49 0.95 1.28
N LEU A 226 -10.17 1.39 0.06
CA LEU A 226 -8.83 1.78 -0.36
C LEU A 226 -8.84 3.22 -0.83
N TYR A 227 -7.82 3.96 -0.42
CA TYR A 227 -7.53 5.27 -0.99
C TYR A 227 -7.03 5.13 -2.43
N GLN A 228 -7.11 6.20 -3.18
CA GLN A 228 -6.63 6.26 -4.56
C GLN A 228 -5.56 7.36 -4.67
N SER A 229 -4.71 7.23 -5.66
CA SER A 229 -3.75 8.29 -5.98
C SER A 229 -4.26 9.22 -7.07
N ILE A 230 -5.35 8.86 -7.75
CA ILE A 230 -6.05 9.68 -8.75
C ILE A 230 -7.52 9.36 -8.64
N TYR A 231 -8.34 10.36 -8.42
CA TYR A 231 -9.79 10.20 -8.24
C TYR A 231 -10.58 10.53 -9.49
N PHE A 232 -9.97 11.12 -10.52
CA PHE A 232 -10.70 11.71 -11.67
C PHE A 232 -11.79 12.67 -11.19
N ALA A 233 -11.47 13.39 -10.14
CA ALA A 233 -12.41 14.23 -9.45
C ALA A 233 -12.85 15.42 -10.30
N LYS A 234 -14.10 15.82 -10.18
CA LYS A 234 -14.60 17.06 -10.81
C LYS A 234 -14.21 18.31 -10.02
N ASN A 235 -13.95 18.14 -8.74
CA ASN A 235 -13.57 19.22 -7.83
C ASN A 235 -12.23 18.88 -7.16
N PRO A 236 -11.45 19.86 -6.75
CA PRO A 236 -10.20 19.63 -6.03
C PRO A 236 -10.40 18.82 -4.76
N ILE A 237 -9.45 17.90 -4.49
CA ILE A 237 -9.35 17.16 -3.24
C ILE A 237 -8.00 17.51 -2.61
N LEU A 238 -8.02 17.95 -1.37
CA LEU A 238 -6.84 18.13 -0.52
C LEU A 238 -7.08 17.40 0.78
N SER A 239 -6.23 16.44 1.08
CA SER A 239 -6.27 15.70 2.35
C SER A 239 -4.92 15.66 3.04
N VAL A 240 -4.99 15.51 4.37
CA VAL A 240 -3.83 15.30 5.23
C VAL A 240 -4.07 14.05 6.05
N SER A 241 -3.11 13.14 6.05
CA SER A 241 -3.20 11.93 6.84
C SER A 241 -2.01 11.74 7.78
N LEU A 242 -2.28 11.04 8.88
CA LEU A 242 -1.31 10.67 9.91
C LEU A 242 -1.53 9.21 10.27
N ALA A 243 -0.46 8.43 10.36
CA ALA A 243 -0.54 7.06 10.87
C ALA A 243 0.58 6.77 11.86
N GLY A 244 0.27 5.94 12.83
CA GLY A 244 1.22 5.45 13.82
C GLY A 244 1.06 3.95 14.04
N THR A 245 2.18 3.26 14.24
CA THR A 245 2.21 1.82 14.56
C THR A 245 3.09 1.53 15.75
N TYR A 246 2.76 0.49 16.48
CA TYR A 246 3.56 0.01 17.61
C TYR A 246 3.41 -1.50 17.77
N GLN A 247 4.53 -2.18 17.96
CA GLN A 247 4.56 -3.58 18.38
C GLN A 247 5.71 -3.80 19.37
N SER A 248 5.40 -4.35 20.54
CA SER A 248 6.38 -4.58 21.58
C SER A 248 7.30 -5.74 21.21
N GLN A 249 8.61 -5.58 21.45
CA GLN A 249 9.63 -6.62 21.32
C GLN A 249 9.55 -7.44 20.02
N ALA A 250 9.11 -6.78 18.95
CA ALA A 250 8.84 -7.44 17.67
C ALA A 250 10.09 -7.75 16.86
N LEU A 251 11.17 -7.02 17.10
CA LEU A 251 12.39 -7.08 16.30
C LEU A 251 13.56 -7.54 17.14
N ARG A 252 14.44 -8.34 16.55
CA ARG A 252 15.75 -8.66 17.16
C ARG A 252 16.80 -7.78 16.51
N VAL A 253 17.45 -6.99 17.33
CA VAL A 253 18.58 -6.13 16.98
C VAL A 253 19.84 -6.59 17.70
N VAL A 254 20.99 -6.01 17.38
CA VAL A 254 22.29 -6.41 17.97
C VAL A 254 22.28 -6.37 19.51
N THR A 255 21.56 -5.40 20.09
CA THR A 255 21.48 -5.21 21.54
C THR A 255 20.37 -6.03 22.23
N GLY A 256 19.61 -6.87 21.50
CA GLY A 256 18.53 -7.67 22.06
C GLY A 256 17.20 -7.52 21.33
N LEU A 257 16.09 -7.54 22.08
CA LEU A 257 14.76 -7.33 21.53
C LEU A 257 14.40 -5.84 21.53
N SER A 258 13.82 -5.37 20.43
CA SER A 258 13.37 -3.99 20.25
C SER A 258 11.92 -3.91 19.84
N ASN A 259 11.31 -2.78 20.16
CA ASN A 259 9.95 -2.46 19.70
C ASN A 259 9.99 -1.98 18.25
N GLN A 260 8.99 -2.40 17.49
CA GLN A 260 8.71 -1.76 16.22
C GLN A 260 7.82 -0.54 16.45
N ARG A 261 8.16 0.59 15.82
CA ARG A 261 7.32 1.81 15.81
C ARG A 261 7.51 2.56 14.52
N SER A 262 6.42 3.15 14.05
CA SER A 262 6.46 4.07 12.93
C SER A 262 5.50 5.23 13.15
N LEU A 263 5.84 6.36 12.57
CA LEU A 263 4.96 7.51 12.40
C LEU A 263 5.08 7.97 10.94
N THR A 264 3.96 8.08 10.26
CA THR A 264 3.91 8.54 8.87
C THR A 264 2.89 9.66 8.72
N SER A 265 3.18 10.60 7.85
CA SER A 265 2.26 11.67 7.47
C SER A 265 2.20 11.78 5.95
N THR A 266 1.07 12.19 5.42
CA THR A 266 0.92 12.40 3.97
C THR A 266 0.04 13.61 3.71
N VAL A 267 0.45 14.42 2.74
CA VAL A 267 -0.40 15.44 2.12
C VAL A 267 -0.70 14.95 0.71
N PHE A 268 -1.97 14.92 0.36
CA PHE A 268 -2.46 14.50 -0.94
C PHE A 268 -3.27 15.62 -1.57
N LEU A 269 -2.96 15.94 -2.83
CA LEU A 269 -3.70 16.89 -3.64
C LEU A 269 -4.04 16.23 -4.98
N ASP A 270 -5.32 16.27 -5.34
CA ASP A 270 -5.83 15.93 -6.66
C ASP A 270 -6.58 17.17 -7.18
N TYR A 271 -6.06 17.80 -8.23
CA TYR A 271 -6.55 19.05 -8.74
C TYR A 271 -6.94 18.93 -10.22
N PRO A 272 -8.24 18.91 -10.54
CA PRO A 272 -8.70 18.93 -11.92
C PRO A 272 -8.43 20.30 -12.57
N LEU A 273 -7.74 20.29 -13.69
CA LEU A 273 -7.49 21.46 -14.53
C LEU A 273 -8.55 21.60 -15.62
N SER A 274 -9.04 20.45 -16.10
CA SER A 274 -10.15 20.31 -17.05
C SER A 274 -10.72 18.90 -16.97
N GLU A 275 -11.73 18.56 -17.74
CA GLU A 275 -12.28 17.19 -17.81
C GLU A 275 -11.22 16.15 -18.22
N GLN A 276 -10.21 16.55 -18.99
CA GLN A 276 -9.16 15.67 -19.50
C GLN A 276 -7.82 15.84 -18.78
N GLN A 277 -7.69 16.87 -17.93
CA GLN A 277 -6.43 17.23 -17.30
C GLN A 277 -6.54 17.28 -15.78
N GLU A 278 -5.60 16.68 -15.11
CA GLU A 278 -5.57 16.56 -13.67
C GLU A 278 -4.12 16.59 -13.17
N LEU A 279 -3.88 17.34 -12.12
CA LEU A 279 -2.59 17.42 -11.43
C LEU A 279 -2.71 16.67 -10.10
N VAL A 280 -1.81 15.74 -9.86
CA VAL A 280 -1.73 15.01 -8.60
C VAL A 280 -0.40 15.30 -7.92
N PHE A 281 -0.46 15.61 -6.64
CA PHE A 281 0.72 15.78 -5.81
C PHE A 281 0.55 14.99 -4.51
N ILE A 282 1.58 14.20 -4.15
CA ILE A 282 1.61 13.44 -2.90
C ILE A 282 2.95 13.71 -2.22
N LEU A 283 2.90 14.17 -0.98
CA LEU A 283 4.07 14.37 -0.14
C LEU A 283 3.94 13.51 1.10
N GLY A 284 4.86 12.59 1.30
CA GLY A 284 4.90 11.70 2.46
C GLY A 284 6.13 11.95 3.33
N GLY A 285 5.95 11.95 4.64
CA GLY A 285 7.02 11.94 5.62
C GLY A 285 6.92 10.69 6.50
N TYR A 286 8.05 10.12 6.93
CA TYR A 286 8.06 8.93 7.76
C TYR A 286 9.23 8.89 8.74
N LEU A 287 8.93 8.34 9.92
CA LEU A 287 9.88 8.08 10.99
C LEU A 287 9.75 6.62 11.40
N TYR A 288 10.86 5.91 11.43
CA TYR A 288 10.93 4.52 11.87
C TYR A 288 11.82 4.40 13.09
N GLY A 289 11.29 3.82 14.16
CA GLY A 289 12.00 3.59 15.42
C GLY A 289 12.06 2.10 15.74
N ASN A 290 12.89 1.35 15.00
CA ASN A 290 12.96 -0.11 15.09
C ASN A 290 14.13 -0.59 15.99
N GLY A 291 14.73 0.32 16.74
CA GLY A 291 15.81 0.03 17.67
C GLY A 291 17.21 0.21 17.08
N THR A 292 18.18 0.39 17.97
CA THR A 292 19.58 0.65 17.62
C THR A 292 20.20 -0.54 16.89
N GLY A 293 20.86 -0.28 15.78
CA GLY A 293 21.47 -1.31 14.92
C GLY A 293 20.52 -1.93 13.89
N SER A 294 19.28 -1.43 13.76
CA SER A 294 18.39 -1.79 12.68
C SER A 294 18.59 -0.82 11.51
N ARG A 295 18.84 -1.36 10.30
CA ARG A 295 18.91 -0.56 9.07
C ARG A 295 17.62 0.19 8.76
N ASP A 296 16.53 -0.21 9.41
CA ASP A 296 15.19 0.32 9.19
C ASP A 296 14.80 1.36 10.24
N THR A 297 15.75 1.82 11.07
CA THR A 297 15.58 2.96 11.97
C THR A 297 16.04 4.22 11.25
N GLY A 298 15.21 5.26 11.23
CA GLY A 298 15.55 6.50 10.57
C GLY A 298 14.34 7.31 10.16
N LYS A 299 14.59 8.28 9.30
CA LYS A 299 13.57 9.20 8.78
C LYS A 299 13.73 9.44 7.30
N GLY A 300 12.65 9.77 6.67
CA GLY A 300 12.66 10.06 5.26
C GLY A 300 11.41 10.78 4.78
N PHE A 301 11.39 11.03 3.52
CA PHE A 301 10.24 11.61 2.84
C PHE A 301 10.19 11.16 1.38
N SER A 302 9.00 11.21 0.79
CA SER A 302 8.76 10.95 -0.61
C SER A 302 7.92 12.07 -1.20
N ALA A 303 8.10 12.35 -2.49
CA ALA A 303 7.30 13.30 -3.23
C ALA A 303 6.97 12.73 -4.60
N ASP A 304 5.69 12.72 -4.93
CA ASP A 304 5.17 12.32 -6.23
C ASP A 304 4.48 13.50 -6.88
N LEU A 305 4.77 13.71 -8.15
CA LEU A 305 4.08 14.67 -8.99
C LEU A 305 3.62 13.95 -10.25
N GLY A 306 2.30 13.89 -10.45
CA GLY A 306 1.67 13.31 -11.62
C GLY A 306 0.85 14.32 -12.38
N PHE A 307 0.84 14.22 -13.68
CA PHE A 307 -0.02 14.97 -14.56
C PHE A 307 -0.77 14.01 -15.47
N ARG A 308 -2.09 14.13 -15.55
CA ARG A 308 -2.91 13.39 -16.49
C ARG A 308 -3.31 14.28 -17.66
N TYR A 309 -3.12 13.77 -18.86
CA TYR A 309 -3.72 14.31 -20.07
C TYR A 309 -4.42 13.15 -20.79
N ASP A 310 -5.73 13.13 -20.72
CA ASP A 310 -6.57 12.04 -21.24
C ASP A 310 -6.15 10.68 -20.68
N PHE A 311 -5.61 9.77 -21.48
CA PHE A 311 -5.11 8.44 -21.06
C PHE A 311 -3.61 8.42 -20.71
N VAL A 312 -2.87 9.50 -20.99
CA VAL A 312 -1.43 9.58 -20.73
C VAL A 312 -1.20 10.19 -19.34
N ARG A 313 -0.32 9.56 -18.56
CA ARG A 313 -0.02 9.98 -17.18
C ARG A 313 1.48 9.97 -16.90
N PRO A 314 2.22 10.99 -17.37
CA PRO A 314 3.58 11.18 -16.89
C PRO A 314 3.60 11.51 -15.40
N TYR A 315 4.58 10.98 -14.69
CA TYR A 315 4.81 11.35 -13.31
C TYR A 315 6.31 11.30 -12.97
N VAL A 316 6.66 12.02 -11.90
CA VAL A 316 7.99 12.00 -11.30
C VAL A 316 7.82 11.63 -9.83
N SER A 317 8.63 10.71 -9.38
CA SER A 317 8.66 10.25 -8.00
C SER A 317 10.06 10.40 -7.45
N TRP A 318 10.16 10.90 -6.23
CA TRP A 318 11.41 11.05 -5.51
C TRP A 318 11.26 10.57 -4.07
N GLU A 319 12.29 9.91 -3.57
CA GLU A 319 12.33 9.38 -2.22
C GLU A 319 13.71 9.60 -1.60
N TYR A 320 13.70 9.94 -0.33
CA TYR A 320 14.92 10.11 0.47
C TYR A 320 14.75 9.45 1.84
N PHE A 321 15.71 8.65 2.23
CA PHE A 321 15.78 8.01 3.53
C PHE A 321 17.17 8.18 4.16
N THR A 322 17.21 8.55 5.44
CA THR A 322 18.41 8.56 6.25
C THR A 322 18.25 7.55 7.38
N SER A 323 19.11 6.55 7.41
CA SER A 323 19.21 5.63 8.55
C SER A 323 20.00 6.26 9.67
N ASP A 324 19.47 6.20 10.88
CA ASP A 324 20.15 6.74 12.08
C ASP A 324 21.27 5.81 12.58
N ASP A 325 21.28 4.54 12.19
CA ASP A 325 22.12 3.49 12.77
C ASP A 325 23.07 2.81 11.77
N CYS A 326 23.22 3.32 10.55
CA CYS A 326 24.20 2.78 9.61
C CYS A 326 25.54 3.54 9.77
N PRO A 327 26.58 2.93 10.36
CA PRO A 327 27.93 3.49 10.25
C PRO A 327 28.26 3.61 8.76
N SER A 328 28.73 4.76 8.33
CA SER A 328 29.09 5.07 6.94
C SER A 328 30.10 4.09 6.31
N ASP A 329 30.69 3.23 7.11
CA ASP A 329 31.79 2.34 6.77
C ASP A 329 31.37 0.86 6.60
N ALA A 330 30.08 0.52 6.73
CA ALA A 330 29.60 -0.85 6.72
C ALA A 330 28.93 -1.29 5.39
N LEU A 331 29.12 -0.55 4.31
CA LEU A 331 28.74 -1.04 2.98
C LEU A 331 29.89 -1.90 2.43
N PRO A 332 29.73 -3.22 2.29
CA PRO A 332 30.65 -3.99 1.47
C PRO A 332 30.53 -3.50 0.03
N ALA A 333 31.70 -3.35 -0.60
CA ALA A 333 31.87 -2.95 -1.99
C ALA A 333 31.13 -3.90 -2.96
#